data_14241f80be8e19179c1eb526c999f6db
#
_entry.id   14241f80be8e19179c1eb526c999f6db
#
_cell.length_a   1.000
_cell.length_b   1.000
_cell.length_c   1.000
_cell.angle_alpha   90.00
_cell.angle_beta   90.00
_cell.angle_gamma   90.00
#
_symmetry.space_group_name_H-M   'P 1'
#
loop_
_entity.id
_entity.type
_entity.pdbx_description
1 polymer ?
#
loop_
_entity_poly.entity_id
_entity_poly.type
_entity_poly.pdbx_seq_one_letter_code
_entity_poly.pdbx_strand_id
1 'polypeptide(L)'
;HRAQEEGLPVVCVDGAEQDCCNITINYDNAVEMMTRHFVEAHGFTKINYLGGEEEYPVSRIRREAYERVLRECGIPVEPSRELIGSFWDEPAYRAVLRYYSEQGEMPEAFVCANDEMAIGAVRALEQLGFRVPQDVCVSGLDGVSKALNFCPSITTAQPDLDAAGRLAVERLAQVLAGQQESSGQDHVGCIPHFQESCGCASFSGA
;
A
#
# COMPACT_ATOMS: atom_id res chain seq x y z
N HIS A 1 6.10 27.62 -4.72
CA HIS A 1 6.35 28.73 -5.65
C HIS A 1 6.86 30.00 -4.91
N ARG A 2 6.10 30.61 -3.97
CA ARG A 2 6.51 31.87 -3.34
C ARG A 2 7.88 31.79 -2.63
N ALA A 3 8.17 30.69 -1.92
CA ALA A 3 9.46 30.52 -1.26
C ALA A 3 10.63 30.45 -2.29
N GLN A 4 10.42 29.76 -3.39
CA GLN A 4 11.39 29.67 -4.49
C GLN A 4 11.59 31.03 -5.19
N GLU A 5 10.52 31.80 -5.42
CA GLU A 5 10.60 33.17 -5.96
C GLU A 5 11.39 34.12 -5.05
N GLU A 6 11.36 33.90 -3.74
CA GLU A 6 12.14 34.64 -2.73
C GLU A 6 13.57 34.07 -2.55
N GLY A 7 13.96 33.05 -3.34
CA GLY A 7 15.29 32.42 -3.30
C GLY A 7 15.52 31.52 -2.07
N LEU A 8 14.45 31.10 -1.39
CA LEU A 8 14.55 30.20 -0.26
C LEU A 8 14.66 28.74 -0.74
N PRO A 9 15.52 27.91 -0.15
CA PRO A 9 15.59 26.50 -0.46
C PRO A 9 14.31 25.78 -0.04
N VAL A 10 13.83 24.87 -0.90
CA VAL A 10 12.61 24.09 -0.69
C VAL A 10 12.93 22.60 -0.85
N VAL A 11 12.41 21.78 0.06
CA VAL A 11 12.38 20.32 -0.05
C VAL A 11 10.93 19.87 -0.06
N CYS A 12 10.53 19.11 -1.06
CA CYS A 12 9.21 18.56 -1.18
C CYS A 12 9.22 17.09 -0.72
N VAL A 13 8.30 16.71 0.18
CA VAL A 13 8.15 15.33 0.65
C VAL A 13 6.83 14.79 0.13
N ASP A 14 6.88 13.60 -0.47
CA ASP A 14 5.75 12.90 -1.08
C ASP A 14 5.04 13.72 -2.18
N GLY A 15 5.83 14.46 -2.93
CA GLY A 15 5.38 15.28 -4.05
C GLY A 15 6.41 15.31 -5.17
N ALA A 16 6.11 16.02 -6.24
CA ALA A 16 6.98 16.23 -7.38
C ALA A 16 6.91 17.70 -7.83
N GLU A 17 7.70 18.55 -7.18
CA GLU A 17 7.80 19.96 -7.51
C GLU A 17 9.04 20.24 -8.36
N GLN A 18 8.92 21.20 -9.28
CA GLN A 18 10.04 21.63 -10.10
C GLN A 18 11.01 22.50 -9.27
N ASP A 19 12.28 22.44 -9.63
CA ASP A 19 13.35 23.28 -9.05
C ASP A 19 13.50 23.17 -7.52
N CYS A 20 13.22 21.99 -6.95
CA CYS A 20 13.49 21.67 -5.55
C CYS A 20 13.98 20.24 -5.37
N CYS A 21 14.51 19.92 -4.18
CA CYS A 21 14.77 18.54 -3.81
C CYS A 21 13.45 17.83 -3.52
N ASN A 22 13.20 16.73 -4.21
CA ASN A 22 12.03 15.89 -4.01
C ASN A 22 12.42 14.62 -3.26
N ILE A 23 11.67 14.27 -2.22
CA ILE A 23 11.75 13.00 -1.51
C ILE A 23 10.45 12.26 -1.77
N THR A 24 10.50 11.24 -2.59
CA THR A 24 9.33 10.45 -2.98
C THR A 24 9.24 9.17 -2.15
N ILE A 25 8.02 8.77 -1.81
CA ILE A 25 7.74 7.51 -1.12
C ILE A 25 7.45 6.44 -2.18
N ASN A 26 8.09 5.30 -2.04
CA ASN A 26 8.00 4.20 -2.99
C ASN A 26 6.83 3.27 -2.63
N TYR A 27 5.61 3.68 -2.97
CA TYR A 27 4.38 2.95 -2.65
C TYR A 27 4.16 1.68 -3.49
N ASP A 28 4.76 1.56 -4.68
CA ASP A 28 4.71 0.35 -5.48
C ASP A 28 5.46 -0.79 -4.80
N ASN A 29 6.61 -0.50 -4.17
CA ASN A 29 7.33 -1.46 -3.34
C ASN A 29 6.47 -2.02 -2.19
N ALA A 30 5.56 -1.22 -1.62
CA ALA A 30 4.65 -1.66 -0.56
C ALA A 30 3.66 -2.72 -1.05
N VAL A 31 3.02 -2.51 -2.20
CA VAL A 31 2.12 -3.50 -2.83
C VAL A 31 2.90 -4.76 -3.22
N GLU A 32 4.10 -4.59 -3.75
CA GLU A 32 5.00 -5.71 -4.06
C GLU A 32 5.30 -6.55 -2.81
N MET A 33 5.70 -5.91 -1.69
CA MET A 33 5.98 -6.61 -0.43
C MET A 33 4.78 -7.41 0.08
N MET A 34 3.58 -6.83 0.06
CA MET A 34 2.37 -7.51 0.55
C MET A 34 1.99 -8.68 -0.36
N THR A 35 2.11 -8.50 -1.67
CA THR A 35 1.84 -9.57 -2.64
C THR A 35 2.84 -10.72 -2.49
N ARG A 36 4.15 -10.41 -2.40
CA ARG A 36 5.20 -11.41 -2.17
C ARG A 36 5.00 -12.15 -0.85
N HIS A 37 4.63 -11.43 0.21
CA HIS A 37 4.35 -12.05 1.49
C HIS A 37 3.28 -13.15 1.36
N PHE A 38 2.18 -12.89 0.70
CA PHE A 38 1.14 -13.90 0.50
C PHE A 38 1.59 -15.06 -0.39
N VAL A 39 2.36 -14.79 -1.43
CA VAL A 39 2.88 -15.85 -2.31
C VAL A 39 3.97 -16.68 -1.62
N GLU A 40 4.98 -16.02 -1.04
CA GLU A 40 6.20 -16.70 -0.58
C GLU A 40 6.06 -17.25 0.84
N ALA A 41 5.42 -16.52 1.76
CA ALA A 41 5.28 -16.95 3.15
C ALA A 41 4.06 -17.85 3.38
N HIS A 42 2.96 -17.63 2.64
CA HIS A 42 1.72 -18.41 2.78
C HIS A 42 1.50 -19.42 1.67
N GLY A 43 2.22 -19.33 0.54
CA GLY A 43 2.05 -20.22 -0.61
C GLY A 43 0.76 -19.98 -1.40
N PHE A 44 0.14 -18.81 -1.25
CA PHE A 44 -1.12 -18.49 -1.90
C PHE A 44 -0.95 -18.26 -3.40
N THR A 45 -1.94 -18.70 -4.17
CA THR A 45 -1.99 -18.56 -5.63
C THR A 45 -3.27 -17.86 -6.11
N LYS A 46 -4.31 -17.85 -5.27
CA LYS A 46 -5.56 -17.15 -5.55
C LYS A 46 -5.62 -15.85 -4.74
N ILE A 47 -4.94 -14.83 -5.24
CA ILE A 47 -4.84 -13.52 -4.58
C ILE A 47 -5.63 -12.52 -5.40
N ASN A 48 -6.50 -11.74 -4.77
CA ASN A 48 -7.20 -10.64 -5.41
C ASN A 48 -6.56 -9.30 -5.06
N TYR A 49 -6.55 -8.39 -6.03
CA TYR A 49 -6.15 -7.00 -5.82
C TYR A 49 -7.39 -6.11 -5.69
N LEU A 50 -7.37 -5.21 -4.73
CA LEU A 50 -8.42 -4.21 -4.51
C LEU A 50 -7.80 -2.82 -4.58
N GLY A 51 -8.01 -2.14 -5.72
CA GLY A 51 -7.35 -0.88 -6.05
C GLY A 51 -8.29 0.30 -6.25
N GLY A 52 -7.72 1.41 -6.70
CA GLY A 52 -8.45 2.60 -7.13
C GLY A 52 -8.72 2.58 -8.64
N GLU A 53 -9.36 3.65 -9.12
CA GLU A 53 -9.68 3.85 -10.53
C GLU A 53 -8.41 4.05 -11.37
N GLU A 54 -8.43 3.57 -12.62
CA GLU A 54 -7.29 3.64 -13.54
C GLU A 54 -6.88 5.06 -13.96
N GLU A 55 -7.77 6.02 -13.84
CA GLU A 55 -7.50 7.43 -14.15
C GLU A 55 -6.39 8.00 -13.25
N TYR A 56 -6.24 7.48 -12.05
CA TYR A 56 -5.20 7.92 -11.13
C TYR A 56 -3.87 7.20 -11.41
N PRO A 57 -2.77 7.92 -11.66
CA PRO A 57 -1.45 7.31 -11.90
C PRO A 57 -1.01 6.35 -10.79
N VAL A 58 -1.29 6.68 -9.53
CA VAL A 58 -0.98 5.84 -8.37
C VAL A 58 -1.69 4.48 -8.41
N SER A 59 -2.92 4.43 -8.93
CA SER A 59 -3.67 3.16 -9.07
C SER A 59 -2.98 2.22 -10.05
N ARG A 60 -2.54 2.75 -11.20
CA ARG A 60 -1.81 1.96 -12.21
C ARG A 60 -0.49 1.42 -11.67
N ILE A 61 0.31 2.28 -11.03
CA ILE A 61 1.62 1.91 -10.46
C ILE A 61 1.44 0.77 -9.44
N ARG A 62 0.48 0.89 -8.52
CA ARG A 62 0.21 -0.12 -7.49
C ARG A 62 -0.31 -1.43 -8.10
N ARG A 63 -1.21 -1.36 -9.07
CA ARG A 63 -1.70 -2.54 -9.78
C ARG A 63 -0.58 -3.25 -10.54
N GLU A 64 0.23 -2.51 -11.28
CA GLU A 64 1.38 -3.07 -12.01
C GLU A 64 2.39 -3.76 -11.09
N ALA A 65 2.57 -3.25 -9.87
CA ALA A 65 3.41 -3.89 -8.85
C ALA A 65 2.84 -5.25 -8.42
N TYR A 66 1.54 -5.34 -8.15
CA TYR A 66 0.85 -6.60 -7.86
C TYR A 66 0.99 -7.60 -9.02
N GLU A 67 0.63 -7.19 -10.25
CA GLU A 67 0.72 -8.04 -11.43
C GLU A 67 2.15 -8.53 -11.70
N ARG A 68 3.15 -7.66 -11.50
CA ARG A 68 4.57 -7.99 -11.66
C ARG A 68 4.96 -9.16 -10.75
N VAL A 69 4.60 -9.10 -9.47
CA VAL A 69 4.91 -10.18 -8.53
C VAL A 69 4.24 -11.48 -8.94
N LEU A 70 2.97 -11.47 -9.33
CA LEU A 70 2.30 -12.68 -9.79
C LEU A 70 3.03 -13.31 -10.99
N ARG A 71 3.40 -12.49 -12.00
CA ARG A 71 4.12 -12.97 -13.19
C ARG A 71 5.48 -13.56 -12.82
N GLU A 72 6.25 -12.91 -11.94
CA GLU A 72 7.55 -13.38 -11.47
C GLU A 72 7.47 -14.71 -10.71
N CYS A 73 6.35 -14.92 -9.99
CA CYS A 73 6.09 -16.16 -9.26
C CYS A 73 5.36 -17.23 -10.11
N GLY A 74 5.12 -16.97 -11.41
CA GLY A 74 4.45 -17.90 -12.31
C GLY A 74 2.95 -18.06 -12.05
N ILE A 75 2.32 -17.11 -11.37
CA ILE A 75 0.89 -17.08 -11.09
C ILE A 75 0.18 -16.29 -12.21
N PRO A 76 -0.87 -16.85 -12.83
CA PRO A 76 -1.63 -16.13 -13.86
C PRO A 76 -2.26 -14.85 -13.33
N VAL A 77 -2.12 -13.76 -14.08
CA VAL A 77 -2.86 -12.52 -13.83
C VAL A 77 -4.25 -12.66 -14.45
N GLU A 78 -5.28 -12.62 -13.63
CA GLU A 78 -6.67 -12.76 -14.04
C GLU A 78 -7.42 -11.44 -13.81
N PRO A 79 -7.95 -10.76 -14.86
CA PRO A 79 -8.67 -9.50 -14.69
C PRO A 79 -9.88 -9.60 -13.73
N SER A 80 -10.49 -10.78 -13.59
CA SER A 80 -11.58 -11.03 -12.65
C SER A 80 -11.17 -10.93 -11.18
N ARG A 81 -9.85 -10.95 -10.89
CA ARG A 81 -9.28 -10.81 -9.55
C ARG A 81 -8.87 -9.38 -9.20
N GLU A 82 -9.09 -8.44 -10.11
CA GLU A 82 -8.79 -7.03 -9.93
C GLU A 82 -10.08 -6.26 -9.68
N LEU A 83 -10.27 -5.76 -8.47
CA LEU A 83 -11.46 -5.06 -8.01
C LEU A 83 -11.17 -3.57 -7.84
N ILE A 84 -12.20 -2.74 -8.06
CA ILE A 84 -12.14 -1.30 -7.84
C ILE A 84 -12.86 -0.95 -6.54
N GLY A 85 -12.10 -0.42 -5.57
CA GLY A 85 -12.57 0.00 -4.25
C GLY A 85 -12.45 1.50 -4.00
N SER A 86 -12.03 2.28 -5.03
CA SER A 86 -12.05 3.76 -5.05
C SER A 86 -11.34 4.42 -3.85
N PHE A 87 -10.37 3.75 -3.24
CA PHE A 87 -9.60 4.19 -2.07
C PHE A 87 -10.39 4.38 -0.76
N TRP A 88 -11.68 3.99 -0.69
CA TRP A 88 -12.53 4.13 0.47
C TRP A 88 -13.12 2.81 0.94
N ASP A 89 -13.46 2.73 2.23
CA ASP A 89 -13.99 1.53 2.87
C ASP A 89 -15.33 1.07 2.28
N GLU A 90 -16.28 1.96 2.08
CA GLU A 90 -17.61 1.61 1.59
C GLU A 90 -17.63 1.12 0.12
N PRO A 91 -16.96 1.78 -0.87
CA PRO A 91 -16.81 1.21 -2.20
C PRO A 91 -16.08 -0.14 -2.21
N ALA A 92 -15.02 -0.30 -1.42
CA ALA A 92 -14.28 -1.55 -1.28
C ALA A 92 -15.17 -2.68 -0.74
N TYR A 93 -15.93 -2.41 0.32
CA TYR A 93 -16.92 -3.33 0.88
C TYR A 93 -17.92 -3.80 -0.20
N ARG A 94 -18.49 -2.89 -0.98
CA ARG A 94 -19.41 -3.24 -2.06
C ARG A 94 -18.74 -4.04 -3.19
N ALA A 95 -17.49 -3.73 -3.51
CA ALA A 95 -16.73 -4.45 -4.52
C ALA A 95 -16.52 -5.92 -4.13
N VAL A 96 -16.18 -6.20 -2.86
CA VAL A 96 -16.02 -7.58 -2.35
C VAL A 96 -17.34 -8.33 -2.33
N LEU A 97 -18.45 -7.70 -1.88
CA LEU A 97 -19.77 -8.34 -1.93
C LEU A 97 -20.18 -8.70 -3.36
N ARG A 98 -19.95 -7.80 -4.32
CA ARG A 98 -20.24 -8.03 -5.75
C ARG A 98 -19.39 -9.17 -6.28
N TYR A 99 -18.07 -9.17 -6.01
CA TYR A 99 -17.16 -10.23 -6.42
C TYR A 99 -17.70 -11.60 -5.98
N TYR A 100 -18.06 -11.74 -4.70
CA TYR A 100 -18.61 -13.01 -4.20
C TYR A 100 -19.91 -13.40 -4.89
N SER A 101 -20.81 -12.45 -5.15
CA SER A 101 -22.08 -12.74 -5.85
C SER A 101 -21.89 -13.20 -7.29
N GLU A 102 -20.81 -12.76 -7.94
CA GLU A 102 -20.49 -13.08 -9.34
C GLU A 102 -19.66 -14.36 -9.48
N GLN A 103 -18.70 -14.58 -8.57
CA GLN A 103 -17.76 -15.70 -8.65
C GLN A 103 -18.20 -16.94 -7.84
N GLY A 104 -18.96 -16.76 -6.76
CA GLY A 104 -19.40 -17.83 -5.86
C GLY A 104 -18.29 -18.42 -4.97
N GLU A 105 -17.04 -17.91 -5.08
CA GLU A 105 -15.90 -18.31 -4.25
C GLU A 105 -15.10 -17.09 -3.80
N MET A 106 -14.35 -17.23 -2.70
CA MET A 106 -13.42 -16.21 -2.23
C MET A 106 -11.96 -16.56 -2.58
N PRO A 107 -11.09 -15.55 -2.75
CA PRO A 107 -9.65 -15.79 -2.87
C PRO A 107 -9.07 -16.23 -1.53
N GLU A 108 -7.80 -16.64 -1.55
CA GLU A 108 -7.02 -16.91 -0.33
C GLU A 108 -6.60 -15.61 0.37
N ALA A 109 -6.41 -14.53 -0.40
CA ALA A 109 -6.08 -13.22 0.14
C ALA A 109 -6.56 -12.06 -0.73
N PHE A 110 -6.74 -10.88 -0.08
CA PHE A 110 -6.86 -9.57 -0.71
C PHE A 110 -5.62 -8.73 -0.43
N VAL A 111 -4.98 -8.23 -1.48
CA VAL A 111 -4.00 -7.14 -1.42
C VAL A 111 -4.73 -5.85 -1.75
N CYS A 112 -4.93 -5.00 -0.74
CA CYS A 112 -5.62 -3.73 -0.90
C CYS A 112 -4.62 -2.60 -1.09
N ALA A 113 -4.91 -1.69 -2.02
CA ALA A 113 -4.02 -0.57 -2.32
C ALA A 113 -3.96 0.50 -1.22
N ASN A 114 -4.84 0.43 -0.21
CA ASN A 114 -4.70 1.19 1.04
C ASN A 114 -5.46 0.52 2.21
N ASP A 115 -5.27 1.06 3.41
CA ASP A 115 -5.86 0.53 4.65
C ASP A 115 -7.38 0.73 4.73
N GLU A 116 -7.92 1.81 4.19
CA GLU A 116 -9.37 2.05 4.18
C GLU A 116 -10.08 0.96 3.36
N MET A 117 -9.53 0.61 2.20
CA MET A 117 -10.07 -0.50 1.41
C MET A 117 -9.91 -1.85 2.11
N ALA A 118 -8.80 -2.07 2.83
CA ALA A 118 -8.60 -3.29 3.62
C ALA A 118 -9.67 -3.44 4.71
N ILE A 119 -10.00 -2.36 5.43
CA ILE A 119 -11.10 -2.33 6.40
C ILE A 119 -12.44 -2.66 5.72
N GLY A 120 -12.71 -2.07 4.55
CA GLY A 120 -13.90 -2.37 3.77
C GLY A 120 -13.99 -3.84 3.35
N ALA A 121 -12.87 -4.44 2.92
CA ALA A 121 -12.79 -5.84 2.57
C ALA A 121 -13.08 -6.76 3.77
N VAL A 122 -12.47 -6.50 4.93
CA VAL A 122 -12.72 -7.28 6.17
C VAL A 122 -14.20 -7.23 6.55
N ARG A 123 -14.83 -6.05 6.56
CA ARG A 123 -16.25 -5.90 6.86
C ARG A 123 -17.16 -6.69 5.91
N ALA A 124 -16.81 -6.72 4.63
CA ALA A 124 -17.56 -7.50 3.63
C ALA A 124 -17.41 -9.00 3.85
N LEU A 125 -16.18 -9.46 4.13
CA LEU A 125 -15.88 -10.87 4.44
C LEU A 125 -16.66 -11.33 5.67
N GLU A 126 -16.63 -10.57 6.76
CA GLU A 126 -17.38 -10.87 7.99
C GLU A 126 -18.89 -10.93 7.75
N GLN A 127 -19.46 -10.01 6.96
CA GLN A 127 -20.88 -10.05 6.59
C GLN A 127 -21.25 -11.31 5.81
N LEU A 128 -20.34 -11.82 4.97
CA LEU A 128 -20.51 -13.05 4.21
C LEU A 128 -20.25 -14.32 5.04
N GLY A 129 -19.80 -14.17 6.31
CA GLY A 129 -19.50 -15.26 7.22
C GLY A 129 -18.10 -15.84 7.10
N PHE A 130 -17.20 -15.18 6.37
CA PHE A 130 -15.78 -15.55 6.30
C PHE A 130 -15.00 -14.92 7.45
N ARG A 131 -14.05 -15.68 7.99
CA ARG A 131 -13.18 -15.23 9.07
C ARG A 131 -11.86 -14.72 8.50
N VAL A 132 -11.40 -13.59 9.00
CA VAL A 132 -10.09 -13.04 8.69
C VAL A 132 -9.19 -13.25 9.93
N PRO A 133 -8.04 -13.91 9.82
CA PRO A 133 -7.37 -14.41 8.62
C PRO A 133 -7.69 -15.87 8.25
N GLN A 134 -8.53 -16.60 9.02
CA GLN A 134 -8.62 -18.07 8.95
C GLN A 134 -9.15 -18.59 7.60
N ASP A 135 -10.06 -17.87 6.98
CA ASP A 135 -10.67 -18.25 5.69
C ASP A 135 -10.11 -17.40 4.54
N VAL A 136 -9.84 -16.11 4.80
CA VAL A 136 -9.27 -15.15 3.82
C VAL A 136 -8.32 -14.20 4.54
N CYS A 137 -7.11 -14.02 4.02
CA CYS A 137 -6.17 -13.03 4.51
C CYS A 137 -6.39 -11.65 3.85
N VAL A 138 -6.02 -10.58 4.54
CA VAL A 138 -6.16 -9.21 4.02
C VAL A 138 -4.91 -8.40 4.37
N SER A 139 -4.42 -7.61 3.40
CA SER A 139 -3.40 -6.59 3.65
C SER A 139 -3.81 -5.24 3.10
N GLY A 140 -3.32 -4.18 3.72
CA GLY A 140 -3.45 -2.80 3.31
C GLY A 140 -2.13 -2.13 3.00
N LEU A 141 -2.16 -0.79 2.94
CA LEU A 141 -1.05 0.11 2.77
C LEU A 141 -1.41 1.42 3.45
N ASP A 142 -0.45 2.13 3.99
CA ASP A 142 -0.40 3.43 4.66
C ASP A 142 -0.08 3.35 6.16
N GLY A 143 -0.44 2.28 6.87
CA GLY A 143 -0.19 2.13 8.30
C GLY A 143 -1.00 3.09 9.17
N VAL A 144 -2.25 3.40 8.76
CA VAL A 144 -3.07 4.35 9.52
C VAL A 144 -3.50 3.76 10.87
N SER A 145 -3.57 4.60 11.90
CA SER A 145 -3.95 4.18 13.25
C SER A 145 -5.28 3.44 13.30
N LYS A 146 -6.24 3.78 12.43
CA LYS A 146 -7.55 3.12 12.32
C LYS A 146 -7.37 1.64 11.95
N ALA A 147 -6.48 1.32 11.01
CA ALA A 147 -6.22 -0.04 10.55
C ALA A 147 -5.43 -0.86 11.58
N LEU A 148 -4.43 -0.25 12.21
CA LEU A 148 -3.63 -0.89 13.25
C LEU A 148 -4.43 -1.23 14.52
N ASN A 149 -5.49 -0.47 14.81
CA ASN A 149 -6.40 -0.68 15.95
C ASN A 149 -7.74 -1.31 15.54
N PHE A 150 -7.88 -1.75 14.30
CA PHE A 150 -9.05 -2.49 13.82
C PHE A 150 -9.06 -3.91 14.39
N CYS A 151 -10.16 -4.63 14.27
CA CYS A 151 -10.24 -6.03 14.69
C CYS A 151 -10.81 -6.88 13.54
N PRO A 152 -10.00 -7.80 12.99
CA PRO A 152 -8.56 -8.02 13.27
C PRO A 152 -7.69 -6.84 12.82
N SER A 153 -6.56 -6.60 13.51
CA SER A 153 -5.60 -5.55 13.12
C SER A 153 -5.03 -5.83 11.73
N ILE A 154 -4.99 -4.78 10.90
CA ILE A 154 -4.66 -4.92 9.48
C ILE A 154 -3.15 -5.00 9.26
N THR A 155 -2.70 -6.06 8.60
CA THR A 155 -1.36 -6.16 8.02
C THR A 155 -1.22 -5.08 6.95
N THR A 156 -0.17 -4.24 7.06
CA THR A 156 -0.01 -3.07 6.20
C THR A 156 1.46 -2.77 5.93
N ALA A 157 1.75 -2.00 4.88
CA ALA A 157 3.05 -1.41 4.66
C ALA A 157 2.96 0.10 4.91
N GLN A 158 3.74 0.57 5.89
CA GLN A 158 3.73 1.97 6.32
C GLN A 158 4.90 2.73 5.68
N PRO A 159 4.69 3.93 5.11
CA PRO A 159 5.78 4.81 4.70
C PRO A 159 6.75 5.09 5.86
N ASP A 160 8.07 5.02 5.61
CA ASP A 160 9.07 5.41 6.60
C ASP A 160 9.17 6.95 6.68
N LEU A 161 8.15 7.56 7.32
CA LEU A 161 8.07 9.01 7.48
C LEU A 161 9.21 9.57 8.33
N ASP A 162 9.78 8.77 9.22
CA ASP A 162 10.95 9.19 10.02
C ASP A 162 12.19 9.30 9.14
N ALA A 163 12.42 8.36 8.25
CA ALA A 163 13.50 8.45 7.27
C ALA A 163 13.28 9.62 6.30
N ALA A 164 12.05 9.80 5.81
CA ALA A 164 11.72 10.92 4.93
C ALA A 164 11.95 12.27 5.60
N GLY A 165 11.52 12.42 6.86
CA GLY A 165 11.73 13.64 7.64
C GLY A 165 13.23 13.95 7.91
N ARG A 166 14.00 12.93 8.31
CA ARG A 166 15.45 13.08 8.50
C ARG A 166 16.14 13.52 7.21
N LEU A 167 15.82 12.84 6.10
CA LEU A 167 16.40 13.14 4.79
C LEU A 167 16.03 14.55 4.31
N ALA A 168 14.78 14.99 4.56
CA ALA A 168 14.34 16.34 4.21
C ALA A 168 15.17 17.42 4.93
N VAL A 169 15.41 17.24 6.23
CA VAL A 169 16.24 18.19 7.02
C VAL A 169 17.69 18.15 6.54
N GLU A 170 18.24 16.97 6.27
CA GLU A 170 19.61 16.81 5.76
C GLU A 170 19.79 17.52 4.42
N ARG A 171 18.88 17.30 3.46
CA ARG A 171 18.92 17.95 2.13
C ARG A 171 18.81 19.46 2.24
N LEU A 172 17.88 19.94 3.07
CA LEU A 172 17.73 21.38 3.31
C LEU A 172 19.02 22.00 3.88
N ALA A 173 19.66 21.35 4.85
CA ALA A 173 20.91 21.81 5.44
C ALA A 173 22.06 21.83 4.41
N GLN A 174 22.17 20.83 3.54
CA GLN A 174 23.18 20.74 2.48
C GLN A 174 23.00 21.86 1.44
N VAL A 175 21.77 22.16 1.02
CA VAL A 175 21.47 23.27 0.10
C VAL A 175 21.83 24.61 0.75
N LEU A 176 21.46 24.83 2.00
CA LEU A 176 21.80 26.04 2.75
C LEU A 176 23.32 26.26 2.92
N ALA A 177 24.06 25.16 3.04
CA ALA A 177 25.52 25.19 3.13
C ALA A 177 26.23 25.34 1.77
N GLY A 178 25.51 25.38 0.66
CA GLY A 178 26.05 25.40 -0.70
C GLY A 178 26.78 24.12 -1.10
N GLN A 179 26.49 23.01 -0.41
CA GLN A 179 27.11 21.69 -0.67
C GLN A 179 26.37 20.84 -1.71
N GLN A 180 25.14 21.21 -2.02
CA GLN A 180 24.28 20.54 -3.00
C GLN A 180 23.46 21.56 -3.77
N GLU A 181 23.10 21.21 -5.02
CA GLU A 181 22.13 21.97 -5.79
C GLU A 181 20.73 21.92 -5.16
N SER A 182 19.92 22.94 -5.41
CA SER A 182 18.54 23.04 -4.91
C SER A 182 17.57 22.07 -5.59
N SER A 183 18.06 21.22 -6.50
CA SER A 183 17.28 20.21 -7.22
C SER A 183 17.87 18.82 -7.01
N GLY A 184 17.01 17.81 -6.91
CA GLY A 184 17.39 16.41 -6.73
C GLY A 184 16.19 15.52 -6.44
N GLN A 185 16.39 14.21 -6.54
CA GLN A 185 15.37 13.23 -6.22
C GLN A 185 15.94 12.13 -5.32
N ASP A 186 15.29 11.93 -4.19
CA ASP A 186 15.55 10.85 -3.26
C ASP A 186 14.31 9.97 -3.11
N HIS A 187 14.51 8.73 -2.69
CA HIS A 187 13.43 7.77 -2.50
C HIS A 187 13.48 7.18 -1.10
N VAL A 188 12.31 7.04 -0.49
CA VAL A 188 12.13 6.38 0.82
C VAL A 188 11.16 5.22 0.64
N GLY A 189 11.46 4.08 1.22
CA GLY A 189 10.63 2.88 1.15
C GLY A 189 9.52 2.86 2.18
N CYS A 190 8.77 1.75 2.18
CA CYS A 190 7.78 1.42 3.19
C CYS A 190 8.29 0.27 4.08
N ILE A 191 7.79 0.23 5.32
CA ILE A 191 8.11 -0.79 6.33
C ILE A 191 6.89 -1.70 6.48
N PRO A 192 7.04 -3.04 6.35
CA PRO A 192 5.93 -3.97 6.55
C PRO A 192 5.61 -4.13 8.03
N HIS A 193 4.33 -4.10 8.36
CA HIS A 193 3.77 -4.41 9.68
C HIS A 193 2.82 -5.61 9.54
N PHE A 194 3.33 -6.81 9.82
CA PHE A 194 2.52 -8.02 9.81
C PHE A 194 1.68 -8.09 11.08
N GLN A 195 0.36 -8.19 10.90
CA GLN A 195 -0.65 -8.11 11.95
C GLN A 195 -1.61 -9.32 11.88
N GLU A 196 -2.72 -9.25 12.63
CA GLU A 196 -3.68 -10.35 12.71
C GLU A 196 -4.30 -10.72 11.37
N SER A 197 -4.57 -9.75 10.48
CA SER A 197 -5.31 -9.98 9.23
C SER A 197 -4.58 -10.84 8.20
N CYS A 198 -3.27 -11.09 8.34
CA CYS A 198 -2.55 -12.09 7.55
C CYS A 198 -2.24 -13.37 8.32
N GLY A 199 -2.56 -13.43 9.63
CA GLY A 199 -2.28 -14.58 10.48
C GLY A 199 -0.86 -14.67 11.02
N CYS A 200 0.01 -13.69 10.75
CA CYS A 200 1.41 -13.70 11.19
C CYS A 200 1.65 -13.03 12.56
N ALA A 201 0.68 -12.33 13.14
CA ALA A 201 0.83 -11.59 14.39
C ALA A 201 1.19 -12.48 15.61
N SER A 202 0.96 -13.78 15.52
CA SER A 202 1.29 -14.75 16.57
C SER A 202 2.79 -14.99 16.76
N PHE A 203 3.65 -14.45 15.89
CA PHE A 203 5.10 -14.64 15.93
C PHE A 203 5.88 -13.46 16.52
N SER A 204 5.20 -12.38 16.94
CA SER A 204 5.84 -11.16 17.48
C SER A 204 6.04 -11.19 19.00
N GLY A 205 5.91 -12.34 19.64
CA GLY A 205 5.98 -12.52 21.11
C GLY A 205 6.83 -13.71 21.51
N ALA A 206 8.16 -13.57 21.35
CA ALA A 206 9.14 -14.40 22.04
C ALA A 206 10.41 -13.59 22.27
#